data_aee4a45cbfd82e43753b141093fdfdcc
#
_entry.id   aee4a45cbfd82e43753b141093fdfdcc
#
_cell.length_a   1.000
_cell.length_b   1.000
_cell.length_c   1.000
_cell.angle_alpha   90.00
_cell.angle_beta   90.00
_cell.angle_gamma   90.00
#
_symmetry.space_group_name_H-M   'P 1'
#
loop_
_entity.id
_entity.type
_entity.pdbx_description
1 polymer ?
#
loop_
_entity_poly.entity_id
_entity_poly.type
_entity_poly.pdbx_seq_one_letter_code
_entity_poly.pdbx_strand_id
1 'polypeptide(L)'
;VLREFRKITDKPIVAVIYSHFHHDHLDGIKGLVSAEQVASGDVAIYAHSTLMHNLVDESAILGPLLGVRAGYSFGFFLKGAEVEDMNAGIGPLPTGGRPGSFIAPSHEVDDYLKVTIAGVELEIFHVPSEAPDELAVWLPNSKILIDTEVLQGPTFPNMHTLRGTKFRDPVRWVDSIDLLRGLNAHYLVPTHGQPVYGEENAEEVLRMTRDGIQYVHDQTVRHMNKGLTPDELVQVVKLPPHLANYAPYLRQYYGTVKQAVRQIYVGYLGWFEGDPVALDPVPEAEKARRLVAIMGGHDKVLQLASRSLEDDDPQWAAELATYLIRIDNDDMPARHIKAEAFRQLGYASMNVNWRNWYLTSAHDLSGTLNAARDAEKMAKVFMPPDIITEIPAGVSIRSWSTRLKSEDTLAVDSSLAFEFSDLD
;
A
#
# COMPACT_ATOMS: atom_id res chain seq x y z
N VAL A 1 8.02 21.31 -3.56
CA VAL A 1 9.38 20.72 -3.68
C VAL A 1 10.27 21.68 -4.42
N LEU A 2 10.12 21.92 -5.74
CA LEU A 2 11.05 22.75 -6.55
C LEU A 2 11.30 24.12 -5.94
N ARG A 3 10.27 24.82 -5.46
CA ARG A 3 10.41 26.14 -4.83
C ARG A 3 11.38 26.13 -3.63
N GLU A 4 11.40 25.05 -2.86
CA GLU A 4 12.31 24.92 -1.72
C GLU A 4 13.75 24.65 -2.18
N PHE A 5 13.92 23.81 -3.20
CA PHE A 5 15.24 23.60 -3.82
C PHE A 5 15.81 24.87 -4.45
N ARG A 6 14.96 25.71 -5.05
CA ARG A 6 15.38 26.99 -5.66
C ARG A 6 15.87 28.04 -4.64
N LYS A 7 15.67 27.81 -3.34
CA LYS A 7 16.33 28.62 -2.31
C LYS A 7 17.79 28.23 -2.11
N ILE A 8 18.21 27.05 -2.58
CA ILE A 8 19.56 26.50 -2.41
C ILE A 8 20.36 26.60 -3.72
N THR A 9 19.75 26.32 -4.87
CA THR A 9 20.42 26.26 -6.16
C THR A 9 19.50 26.58 -7.32
N ASP A 10 20.05 27.33 -8.31
CA ASP A 10 19.39 27.63 -9.59
C ASP A 10 19.83 26.68 -10.72
N LYS A 11 20.66 25.67 -10.43
CA LYS A 11 21.13 24.73 -11.43
C LYS A 11 19.94 24.02 -12.09
N PRO A 12 20.03 23.74 -13.43
CA PRO A 12 18.97 22.99 -14.11
C PRO A 12 18.83 21.59 -13.56
N ILE A 13 17.62 21.04 -13.63
CA ILE A 13 17.38 19.59 -13.44
C ILE A 13 17.77 18.94 -14.77
N VAL A 14 18.69 18.00 -14.74
CA VAL A 14 19.17 17.29 -15.94
C VAL A 14 18.83 15.80 -15.91
N ALA A 15 18.42 15.29 -14.74
CA ALA A 15 17.93 13.93 -14.60
C ALA A 15 16.91 13.82 -13.48
N VAL A 16 16.01 12.86 -13.63
CA VAL A 16 15.09 12.37 -12.60
C VAL A 16 15.23 10.85 -12.52
N ILE A 17 15.15 10.31 -11.33
CA ILE A 17 15.14 8.86 -11.10
C ILE A 17 13.84 8.53 -10.38
N TYR A 18 12.96 7.78 -11.02
CA TYR A 18 11.79 7.21 -10.36
C TYR A 18 12.25 6.04 -9.49
N SER A 19 11.88 6.08 -8.22
CA SER A 19 12.21 4.97 -7.31
C SER A 19 11.44 3.70 -7.65
N HIS A 20 10.13 3.82 -7.84
CA HIS A 20 9.23 2.73 -8.20
C HIS A 20 7.88 3.26 -8.69
N PHE A 21 6.95 2.36 -9.04
CA PHE A 21 5.69 2.70 -9.73
C PHE A 21 4.59 3.34 -8.86
N HIS A 22 4.75 3.49 -7.55
CA HIS A 22 3.71 4.10 -6.72
C HIS A 22 3.53 5.60 -7.01
N HIS A 23 2.30 6.08 -6.89
CA HIS A 23 1.89 7.41 -7.31
C HIS A 23 2.60 8.55 -6.58
N ASP A 24 2.90 8.40 -5.30
CA ASP A 24 3.63 9.38 -4.50
C ASP A 24 5.11 9.50 -4.87
N HIS A 25 5.62 8.59 -5.72
CA HIS A 25 6.98 8.59 -6.25
C HIS A 25 7.09 8.99 -7.74
N LEU A 26 5.97 9.08 -8.45
CA LEU A 26 5.93 9.45 -9.87
C LEU A 26 5.19 10.75 -10.11
N ASP A 27 4.03 10.91 -9.44
CA ASP A 27 3.08 11.98 -9.73
C ASP A 27 3.65 13.35 -9.39
N GLY A 28 3.36 14.32 -10.26
CA GLY A 28 3.85 15.69 -10.07
C GLY A 28 5.13 16.02 -10.81
N ILE A 29 5.65 15.14 -11.66
CA ILE A 29 6.89 15.32 -12.43
C ILE A 29 6.85 16.59 -13.30
N LYS A 30 5.69 16.94 -13.92
CA LYS A 30 5.54 18.15 -14.73
C LYS A 30 5.66 19.46 -13.92
N GLY A 31 5.68 19.37 -12.59
CA GLY A 31 6.06 20.49 -11.71
C GLY A 31 7.57 20.66 -11.54
N LEU A 32 8.38 19.74 -12.07
CA LEU A 32 9.85 19.76 -12.01
C LEU A 32 10.46 19.98 -13.40
N VAL A 33 10.00 19.23 -14.38
CA VAL A 33 10.49 19.21 -15.77
C VAL A 33 9.31 19.12 -16.75
N SER A 34 9.54 19.48 -18.03
CA SER A 34 8.52 19.37 -19.07
C SER A 34 8.75 18.15 -19.98
N ALA A 35 7.69 17.68 -20.64
CA ALA A 35 7.78 16.60 -21.61
C ALA A 35 8.71 16.96 -22.79
N GLU A 36 8.73 18.24 -23.21
CA GLU A 36 9.60 18.73 -24.26
C GLU A 36 11.08 18.63 -23.87
N GLN A 37 11.43 18.93 -22.62
CA GLN A 37 12.80 18.78 -22.12
C GLN A 37 13.26 17.32 -22.11
N VAL A 38 12.35 16.38 -21.83
CA VAL A 38 12.66 14.95 -21.90
C VAL A 38 12.78 14.49 -23.35
N ALA A 39 11.87 14.91 -24.21
CA ALA A 39 11.89 14.57 -25.65
C ALA A 39 13.12 15.13 -26.38
N SER A 40 13.62 16.33 -26.00
CA SER A 40 14.85 16.92 -26.54
C SER A 40 16.14 16.25 -26.01
N GLY A 41 16.05 15.45 -24.95
CA GLY A 41 17.21 14.87 -24.25
C GLY A 41 17.90 15.82 -23.27
N ASP A 42 17.32 17.00 -22.98
CA ASP A 42 17.85 17.93 -21.98
C ASP A 42 17.70 17.38 -20.56
N VAL A 43 16.69 16.54 -20.36
CA VAL A 43 16.44 15.83 -19.09
C VAL A 43 16.27 14.33 -19.35
N ALA A 44 17.04 13.51 -18.64
CA ALA A 44 16.89 12.07 -18.64
C ALA A 44 15.95 11.63 -17.50
N ILE A 45 15.03 10.69 -17.75
CA ILE A 45 14.24 10.03 -16.72
C ILE A 45 14.63 8.57 -16.67
N TYR A 46 15.19 8.15 -15.53
CA TYR A 46 15.56 6.76 -15.25
C TYR A 46 14.49 6.08 -14.45
N ALA A 47 14.19 4.82 -14.78
CA ALA A 47 13.32 3.94 -14.00
C ALA A 47 13.67 2.49 -14.23
N HIS A 48 13.22 1.61 -13.35
CA HIS A 48 13.32 0.18 -13.61
C HIS A 48 12.53 -0.23 -14.85
N SER A 49 13.06 -1.14 -15.67
CA SER A 49 12.44 -1.58 -16.93
C SER A 49 11.01 -2.10 -16.78
N THR A 50 10.63 -2.60 -15.61
CA THR A 50 9.27 -3.08 -15.32
C THR A 50 8.31 -2.03 -14.74
N LEU A 51 8.73 -0.77 -14.57
CA LEU A 51 7.90 0.28 -13.95
C LEU A 51 6.55 0.40 -14.62
N MET A 52 6.50 0.54 -15.95
CA MET A 52 5.25 0.68 -16.70
C MET A 52 4.36 -0.55 -16.59
N HIS A 53 4.95 -1.75 -16.57
CA HIS A 53 4.22 -2.99 -16.39
C HIS A 53 3.57 -3.05 -15.00
N ASN A 54 4.31 -2.74 -13.94
CA ASN A 54 3.81 -2.76 -12.57
C ASN A 54 2.73 -1.70 -12.34
N LEU A 55 2.93 -0.50 -12.87
CA LEU A 55 1.94 0.58 -12.81
C LEU A 55 0.60 0.16 -13.41
N VAL A 56 0.61 -0.50 -14.56
CA VAL A 56 -0.60 -0.98 -15.23
C VAL A 56 -1.24 -2.15 -14.46
N ASP A 57 -0.44 -3.12 -14.09
CA ASP A 57 -0.89 -4.35 -13.43
C ASP A 57 -1.57 -4.09 -12.07
N GLU A 58 -1.11 -3.09 -11.34
CA GLU A 58 -1.72 -2.72 -10.07
C GLU A 58 -2.76 -1.61 -10.23
N SER A 59 -2.41 -0.52 -10.90
CA SER A 59 -3.25 0.68 -10.91
C SER A 59 -4.32 0.67 -11.99
N ALA A 60 -4.04 0.18 -13.22
CA ALA A 60 -5.00 0.27 -14.32
C ALA A 60 -6.13 -0.77 -14.21
N ILE A 61 -5.82 -1.99 -13.76
CA ILE A 61 -6.81 -3.08 -13.68
C ILE A 61 -7.77 -2.86 -12.52
N LEU A 62 -7.26 -2.52 -11.34
CA LEU A 62 -8.01 -2.37 -10.11
C LEU A 62 -8.15 -0.92 -9.63
N GLY A 63 -7.71 0.07 -10.42
CA GLY A 63 -7.62 1.47 -10.03
C GLY A 63 -8.83 2.04 -9.28
N PRO A 64 -10.07 1.86 -9.77
CA PRO A 64 -11.25 2.36 -9.07
C PRO A 64 -11.41 1.79 -7.65
N LEU A 65 -11.17 0.49 -7.47
CA LEU A 65 -11.24 -0.17 -6.18
C LEU A 65 -10.08 0.23 -5.28
N LEU A 66 -8.87 0.25 -5.82
CA LEU A 66 -7.66 0.64 -5.07
C LEU A 66 -7.75 2.09 -4.62
N GLY A 67 -8.29 2.99 -5.45
CA GLY A 67 -8.51 4.39 -5.09
C GLY A 67 -9.44 4.55 -3.88
N VAL A 68 -10.57 3.84 -3.86
CA VAL A 68 -11.48 3.85 -2.70
C VAL A 68 -10.78 3.28 -1.47
N ARG A 69 -10.12 2.14 -1.59
CA ARG A 69 -9.41 1.50 -0.48
C ARG A 69 -8.24 2.35 0.05
N ALA A 70 -7.57 3.09 -0.83
CA ALA A 70 -6.58 4.10 -0.44
C ALA A 70 -7.23 5.24 0.36
N GLY A 71 -8.43 5.69 -0.07
CA GLY A 71 -9.21 6.66 0.68
C GLY A 71 -9.50 6.22 2.12
N TYR A 72 -9.80 4.93 2.33
CA TYR A 72 -9.95 4.33 3.66
C TYR A 72 -8.62 4.25 4.40
N SER A 73 -7.55 3.79 3.75
CA SER A 73 -6.23 3.58 4.38
C SER A 73 -5.58 4.88 4.82
N PHE A 74 -5.65 5.91 3.97
CA PHE A 74 -5.02 7.21 4.22
C PHE A 74 -5.95 8.25 4.83
N GLY A 75 -7.23 7.90 5.06
CA GLY A 75 -8.18 8.78 5.71
C GLY A 75 -8.64 9.96 4.85
N PHE A 76 -8.60 9.86 3.50
CA PHE A 76 -9.00 10.96 2.61
C PHE A 76 -10.50 11.33 2.72
N PHE A 77 -11.30 10.45 3.29
CA PHE A 77 -12.71 10.70 3.55
C PHE A 77 -13.00 11.30 4.94
N LEU A 78 -12.01 11.32 5.83
CA LEU A 78 -12.13 11.90 7.17
C LEU A 78 -12.07 13.44 7.11
N LYS A 79 -12.61 14.12 8.12
CA LYS A 79 -12.72 15.58 8.15
C LYS A 79 -12.62 16.12 9.58
N GLY A 80 -12.35 17.43 9.67
CA GLY A 80 -12.34 18.14 10.96
C GLY A 80 -11.27 17.57 11.90
N ALA A 81 -11.62 17.41 13.17
CA ALA A 81 -10.71 16.92 14.21
C ALA A 81 -10.14 15.53 13.95
N GLU A 82 -10.74 14.72 13.06
CA GLU A 82 -10.21 13.39 12.73
C GLU A 82 -8.96 13.44 11.86
N VAL A 83 -8.72 14.56 11.17
CA VAL A 83 -7.54 14.78 10.30
C VAL A 83 -6.62 15.89 10.82
N GLU A 84 -7.04 16.62 11.83
CA GLU A 84 -6.22 17.62 12.49
C GLU A 84 -5.04 16.91 13.18
N ASP A 85 -3.83 17.36 12.92
CA ASP A 85 -2.58 16.74 13.40
C ASP A 85 -2.33 15.29 12.94
N MET A 86 -3.09 14.77 11.98
CA MET A 86 -2.88 13.43 11.44
C MET A 86 -1.67 13.39 10.49
N ASN A 87 -0.93 12.29 10.55
CA ASN A 87 0.10 11.94 9.57
C ASN A 87 -0.23 10.60 8.89
N ALA A 88 0.53 10.23 7.86
CA ALA A 88 0.34 8.99 7.12
C ALA A 88 0.99 7.76 7.80
N GLY A 89 1.64 7.92 8.95
CA GLY A 89 2.42 6.86 9.62
C GLY A 89 3.84 6.71 9.08
N ILE A 90 4.12 7.30 7.92
CA ILE A 90 5.41 7.34 7.24
C ILE A 90 5.86 8.78 6.95
N GLY A 91 4.98 9.74 7.11
CA GLY A 91 5.25 11.16 6.86
C GLY A 91 3.99 12.01 6.97
N PRO A 92 4.03 13.28 6.57
CA PRO A 92 2.86 14.15 6.52
C PRO A 92 1.74 13.55 5.66
N LEU A 93 0.49 13.82 6.03
CA LEU A 93 -0.64 13.42 5.20
C LEU A 93 -0.55 14.09 3.82
N PRO A 94 -0.67 13.34 2.73
CA PRO A 94 -0.70 13.94 1.40
C PRO A 94 -1.87 14.91 1.27
N THR A 95 -1.59 16.18 1.07
CA THR A 95 -2.60 17.21 0.77
C THR A 95 -2.92 17.17 -0.71
N GLY A 96 -3.40 16.03 -1.18
CA GLY A 96 -3.72 15.79 -2.58
C GLY A 96 -5.13 16.23 -2.94
N GLY A 97 -5.46 16.17 -4.18
CA GLY A 97 -6.75 16.50 -4.77
C GLY A 97 -6.60 17.06 -6.18
N ARG A 98 -5.37 17.15 -6.65
CA ARG A 98 -5.08 17.41 -8.07
C ARG A 98 -4.72 16.09 -8.73
N PRO A 99 -5.16 15.88 -9.98
CA PRO A 99 -4.64 14.78 -10.79
C PRO A 99 -3.12 14.82 -10.80
N GLY A 100 -2.48 13.68 -10.68
CA GLY A 100 -1.05 13.54 -10.86
C GLY A 100 -0.61 13.93 -12.27
N SER A 101 0.69 14.10 -12.46
CA SER A 101 1.28 14.28 -13.78
C SER A 101 2.40 13.28 -13.97
N PHE A 102 2.50 12.72 -15.16
CA PHE A 102 3.46 11.68 -15.49
C PHE A 102 4.17 11.98 -16.80
N ILE A 103 5.42 11.57 -16.91
CA ILE A 103 6.21 11.53 -18.14
C ILE A 103 6.89 10.17 -18.15
N ALA A 104 6.77 9.41 -19.23
CA ALA A 104 7.36 8.09 -19.34
C ALA A 104 8.90 8.13 -19.18
N PRO A 105 9.52 7.11 -18.58
CA PRO A 105 10.97 7.01 -18.50
C PRO A 105 11.62 7.03 -19.87
N SER A 106 12.74 7.73 -20.02
CA SER A 106 13.57 7.74 -21.23
C SER A 106 14.75 6.76 -21.17
N HIS A 107 15.06 6.26 -19.97
CA HIS A 107 16.17 5.33 -19.72
C HIS A 107 15.71 4.22 -18.76
N GLU A 108 15.92 3.00 -19.18
CA GLU A 108 15.61 1.82 -18.37
C GLU A 108 16.82 1.36 -17.57
N VAL A 109 16.56 0.91 -16.36
CA VAL A 109 17.54 0.27 -15.47
C VAL A 109 17.00 -1.14 -15.17
N ASP A 110 17.84 -2.14 -15.39
CA ASP A 110 17.58 -3.50 -14.96
C ASP A 110 18.16 -3.72 -13.54
N ASP A 111 19.05 -4.68 -13.35
CA ASP A 111 19.57 -4.98 -12.01
C ASP A 111 20.52 -3.91 -11.46
N TYR A 112 21.31 -3.26 -12.34
CA TYR A 112 22.33 -2.30 -11.95
C TYR A 112 22.72 -1.36 -13.10
N LEU A 113 22.93 -0.09 -12.75
CA LEU A 113 23.48 0.90 -13.68
C LEU A 113 24.48 1.80 -12.97
N LYS A 114 25.71 1.90 -13.53
CA LYS A 114 26.67 2.95 -13.15
C LYS A 114 26.67 4.05 -14.22
N VAL A 115 26.45 5.29 -13.79
CA VAL A 115 26.34 6.42 -14.70
C VAL A 115 26.96 7.69 -14.09
N THR A 116 27.43 8.60 -14.92
CA THR A 116 27.87 9.94 -14.49
C THR A 116 26.91 10.98 -15.06
N ILE A 117 26.21 11.69 -14.19
CA ILE A 117 25.23 12.72 -14.55
C ILE A 117 25.72 14.07 -14.03
N ALA A 118 25.92 15.04 -14.95
CA ALA A 118 26.43 16.37 -14.64
C ALA A 118 27.72 16.37 -13.78
N GLY A 119 28.60 15.38 -14.00
CA GLY A 119 29.85 15.22 -13.28
C GLY A 119 29.72 14.49 -11.92
N VAL A 120 28.55 14.04 -11.56
CA VAL A 120 28.31 13.22 -10.35
C VAL A 120 28.24 11.76 -10.75
N GLU A 121 29.10 10.93 -10.15
CA GLU A 121 29.06 9.48 -10.31
C GLU A 121 27.92 8.92 -9.46
N LEU A 122 27.06 8.10 -10.07
CA LEU A 122 25.91 7.44 -9.45
C LEU A 122 25.98 5.93 -9.75
N GLU A 123 25.58 5.14 -8.80
CA GLU A 123 25.29 3.73 -8.97
C GLU A 123 23.82 3.49 -8.57
N ILE A 124 23.04 2.91 -9.49
CA ILE A 124 21.61 2.65 -9.31
C ILE A 124 21.44 1.14 -9.20
N PHE A 125 20.80 0.69 -8.14
CA PHE A 125 20.58 -0.73 -7.84
C PHE A 125 19.11 -1.06 -7.86
N HIS A 126 18.75 -2.18 -8.47
CA HIS A 126 17.44 -2.77 -8.29
C HIS A 126 17.37 -3.47 -6.93
N VAL A 127 16.44 -3.04 -6.09
CA VAL A 127 16.30 -3.44 -4.68
C VAL A 127 14.85 -3.78 -4.35
N PRO A 128 14.29 -4.89 -4.89
CA PRO A 128 12.91 -5.27 -4.66
C PRO A 128 12.58 -5.32 -3.18
N SER A 129 11.59 -4.53 -2.75
CA SER A 129 11.25 -4.35 -1.34
C SER A 129 9.76 -4.02 -1.17
N GLU A 130 9.43 -2.74 -0.96
CA GLU A 130 8.07 -2.21 -0.94
C GLU A 130 7.38 -2.42 -2.29
N ALA A 131 8.13 -2.27 -3.37
CA ALA A 131 7.70 -2.50 -4.74
C ALA A 131 8.66 -3.43 -5.49
N PRO A 132 8.17 -4.18 -6.49
CA PRO A 132 9.00 -5.12 -7.25
C PRO A 132 10.03 -4.44 -8.17
N ASP A 133 9.84 -3.17 -8.51
CA ASP A 133 10.65 -2.36 -9.42
C ASP A 133 11.48 -1.29 -8.67
N GLU A 134 11.68 -1.47 -7.39
CA GLU A 134 12.32 -0.45 -6.57
C GLU A 134 13.80 -0.26 -6.89
N LEU A 135 14.21 1.00 -7.04
CA LEU A 135 15.59 1.42 -7.29
C LEU A 135 16.13 2.22 -6.11
N ALA A 136 17.34 1.89 -5.68
CA ALA A 136 18.14 2.71 -4.77
C ALA A 136 19.28 3.39 -5.52
N VAL A 137 19.69 4.58 -5.04
CA VAL A 137 20.76 5.38 -5.66
C VAL A 137 21.90 5.58 -4.68
N TRP A 138 23.09 5.16 -5.08
CA TRP A 138 24.32 5.32 -4.34
C TRP A 138 25.22 6.38 -4.95
N LEU A 139 25.70 7.32 -4.15
CA LEU A 139 26.70 8.32 -4.50
C LEU A 139 28.02 7.98 -3.80
N PRO A 140 28.93 7.21 -4.43
CA PRO A 140 30.08 6.63 -3.77
C PRO A 140 31.05 7.68 -3.23
N ASN A 141 31.28 8.76 -3.96
CA ASN A 141 32.20 9.83 -3.57
C ASN A 141 31.73 10.61 -2.33
N SER A 142 30.44 10.66 -2.08
CA SER A 142 29.83 11.40 -0.97
C SER A 142 29.36 10.45 0.13
N LYS A 143 29.41 9.13 -0.08
CA LYS A 143 28.85 8.10 0.80
C LYS A 143 27.38 8.36 1.15
N ILE A 144 26.60 8.82 0.18
CA ILE A 144 25.17 9.05 0.32
C ILE A 144 24.41 7.91 -0.35
N LEU A 145 23.56 7.24 0.40
CA LEU A 145 22.62 6.25 -0.08
C LEU A 145 21.20 6.83 -0.02
N ILE A 146 20.58 6.98 -1.18
CA ILE A 146 19.14 7.24 -1.30
C ILE A 146 18.52 5.85 -1.44
N ASP A 147 18.05 5.31 -0.34
CA ASP A 147 17.53 3.94 -0.25
C ASP A 147 16.06 3.83 -0.65
N THR A 148 15.48 4.98 -1.01
CA THR A 148 14.11 5.14 -1.51
C THR A 148 13.07 4.65 -0.49
N GLU A 149 12.37 3.56 -0.74
CA GLU A 149 11.40 2.99 0.21
C GLU A 149 11.79 1.58 0.69
N VAL A 150 13.05 1.19 0.49
CA VAL A 150 13.61 0.01 1.15
C VAL A 150 13.52 0.17 2.67
N LEU A 151 13.79 1.39 3.16
CA LEU A 151 13.44 1.82 4.50
C LEU A 151 12.19 2.71 4.40
N GLN A 152 11.02 2.17 4.72
CA GLN A 152 9.75 2.90 4.63
C GLN A 152 9.59 4.07 5.62
N GLY A 153 10.69 4.59 6.15
CA GLY A 153 10.68 5.62 7.19
C GLY A 153 10.53 5.04 8.61
N PRO A 154 10.09 5.87 9.57
CA PRO A 154 10.14 5.54 10.99
C PRO A 154 8.99 4.60 11.43
N THR A 155 8.87 3.44 10.83
CA THR A 155 7.82 2.45 11.11
C THR A 155 8.28 1.03 10.84
N PHE A 156 7.56 0.04 11.38
CA PHE A 156 7.69 -1.35 10.94
C PHE A 156 7.30 -1.47 9.47
N PRO A 157 8.07 -2.19 8.63
CA PRO A 157 7.84 -2.33 7.21
C PRO A 157 6.45 -2.86 6.87
N ASN A 158 5.79 -2.23 5.91
CA ASN A 158 4.44 -2.58 5.49
C ASN A 158 4.47 -3.68 4.43
N MET A 159 4.71 -4.91 4.85
CA MET A 159 4.73 -6.07 3.95
C MET A 159 3.37 -6.35 3.30
N HIS A 160 2.29 -5.77 3.83
CA HIS A 160 0.96 -5.79 3.23
C HIS A 160 0.21 -4.50 3.50
N THR A 161 -0.18 -3.81 2.45
CA THR A 161 -1.01 -2.61 2.56
C THR A 161 -2.50 -2.96 2.51
N LEU A 162 -3.30 -2.34 3.39
CA LEU A 162 -4.73 -2.59 3.46
C LEU A 162 -5.49 -2.09 2.22
N ARG A 163 -4.94 -1.15 1.46
CA ARG A 163 -5.54 -0.75 0.17
C ARG A 163 -5.55 -1.91 -0.83
N GLY A 164 -4.62 -2.82 -0.72
CA GLY A 164 -4.35 -3.92 -1.63
C GLY A 164 -3.03 -3.73 -2.34
N THR A 165 -2.31 -4.81 -2.52
CA THR A 165 -1.06 -4.88 -3.28
C THR A 165 -0.78 -6.33 -3.66
N LYS A 166 0.08 -6.54 -4.65
CA LYS A 166 0.68 -7.86 -4.90
C LYS A 166 1.57 -8.28 -3.73
N PHE A 167 2.00 -9.54 -3.74
CA PHE A 167 2.87 -10.07 -2.70
C PHE A 167 4.21 -9.32 -2.67
N ARG A 168 4.53 -8.77 -1.51
CA ARG A 168 5.84 -8.19 -1.19
C ARG A 168 6.66 -9.28 -0.54
N ASP A 169 7.69 -9.76 -1.24
CA ASP A 169 8.49 -10.88 -0.80
C ASP A 169 9.46 -10.44 0.31
N PRO A 170 9.28 -10.91 1.55
CA PRO A 170 10.15 -10.52 2.65
C PRO A 170 11.58 -11.01 2.51
N VAL A 171 11.81 -12.12 1.80
CA VAL A 171 13.16 -12.66 1.58
C VAL A 171 13.93 -11.74 0.63
N ARG A 172 13.31 -11.37 -0.50
CA ARG A 172 13.92 -10.41 -1.42
C ARG A 172 14.16 -9.05 -0.78
N TRP A 173 13.24 -8.62 0.10
CA TRP A 173 13.44 -7.36 0.83
C TRP A 173 14.65 -7.42 1.77
N VAL A 174 14.82 -8.53 2.49
CA VAL A 174 16.03 -8.79 3.31
C VAL A 174 17.30 -8.75 2.47
N ASP A 175 17.32 -9.44 1.31
CA ASP A 175 18.47 -9.45 0.40
C ASP A 175 18.79 -8.04 -0.12
N SER A 176 17.76 -7.23 -0.43
CA SER A 176 17.92 -5.84 -0.85
C SER A 176 18.55 -4.98 0.26
N ILE A 177 18.11 -5.13 1.50
CA ILE A 177 18.71 -4.41 2.63
C ILE A 177 20.16 -4.87 2.83
N ASP A 178 20.46 -6.16 2.76
CA ASP A 178 21.81 -6.68 2.95
C ASP A 178 22.77 -6.18 1.84
N LEU A 179 22.29 -6.03 0.59
CA LEU A 179 23.04 -5.38 -0.47
C LEU A 179 23.39 -3.93 -0.10
N LEU A 180 22.39 -3.15 0.32
CA LEU A 180 22.58 -1.74 0.67
C LEU A 180 23.48 -1.54 1.89
N ARG A 181 23.43 -2.42 2.88
CA ARG A 181 24.34 -2.42 4.03
C ARG A 181 25.80 -2.54 3.62
N GLY A 182 26.08 -3.35 2.58
CA GLY A 182 27.42 -3.53 2.02
C GLY A 182 28.06 -2.26 1.45
N LEU A 183 27.28 -1.20 1.20
CA LEU A 183 27.77 0.09 0.68
C LEU A 183 28.42 0.98 1.75
N ASN A 184 28.19 0.72 3.03
CA ASN A 184 28.75 1.47 4.17
C ASN A 184 28.44 2.98 4.06
N ALA A 185 27.15 3.32 3.94
CA ALA A 185 26.68 4.68 3.76
C ALA A 185 26.91 5.55 5.00
N HIS A 186 27.39 6.78 4.80
CA HIS A 186 27.45 7.81 5.85
C HIS A 186 26.14 8.60 6.00
N TYR A 187 25.39 8.67 4.93
CA TYR A 187 24.10 9.34 4.86
C TYR A 187 23.10 8.39 4.23
N LEU A 188 22.07 8.04 4.98
CA LEU A 188 20.93 7.25 4.52
C LEU A 188 19.74 8.18 4.33
N VAL A 189 19.18 8.23 3.12
CA VAL A 189 18.14 9.18 2.74
C VAL A 189 16.93 8.43 2.22
N PRO A 190 15.96 8.10 3.09
CA PRO A 190 14.70 7.50 2.68
C PRO A 190 13.80 8.52 1.99
N THR A 191 12.87 8.06 1.17
CA THR A 191 11.83 8.92 0.58
C THR A 191 10.79 9.36 1.60
N HIS A 192 10.58 8.57 2.64
CA HIS A 192 9.73 8.89 3.78
C HIS A 192 10.55 8.98 5.08
N GLY A 193 10.26 10.00 5.90
CA GLY A 193 10.95 10.21 7.16
C GLY A 193 12.13 11.18 7.06
N GLN A 194 13.03 11.09 8.01
CA GLN A 194 14.21 11.96 8.13
C GLN A 194 15.47 11.22 7.71
N PRO A 195 16.45 11.89 7.07
CA PRO A 195 17.74 11.30 6.81
C PRO A 195 18.44 10.80 8.08
N VAL A 196 19.17 9.70 7.98
CA VAL A 196 20.00 9.15 9.04
C VAL A 196 21.46 9.52 8.77
N TYR A 197 22.14 10.02 9.79
CA TYR A 197 23.50 10.53 9.69
C TYR A 197 24.49 9.64 10.47
N GLY A 198 25.62 9.35 9.86
CA GLY A 198 26.70 8.52 10.41
C GLY A 198 26.59 7.06 9.99
N GLU A 199 27.75 6.47 9.65
CA GLU A 199 27.85 5.09 9.12
C GLU A 199 27.27 4.07 10.12
N GLU A 200 27.61 4.21 11.41
CA GLU A 200 27.10 3.29 12.45
C GLU A 200 25.57 3.37 12.60
N ASN A 201 25.01 4.58 12.56
CA ASN A 201 23.57 4.77 12.68
C ASN A 201 22.82 4.25 11.43
N ALA A 202 23.36 4.50 10.24
CA ALA A 202 22.79 3.99 8.99
C ALA A 202 22.78 2.45 8.96
N GLU A 203 23.90 1.85 9.33
CA GLU A 203 24.04 0.38 9.46
C GLU A 203 23.08 -0.17 10.52
N GLU A 204 22.95 0.47 11.68
CA GLU A 204 22.06 0.01 12.74
C GLU A 204 20.60 0.02 12.28
N VAL A 205 20.14 1.11 11.65
CA VAL A 205 18.75 1.23 11.16
C VAL A 205 18.45 0.18 10.10
N LEU A 206 19.33 0.03 9.12
CA LEU A 206 19.17 -0.98 8.07
C LEU A 206 19.17 -2.40 8.67
N ARG A 207 20.11 -2.71 9.55
CA ARG A 207 20.23 -4.02 10.21
C ARG A 207 18.98 -4.32 11.06
N MET A 208 18.51 -3.39 11.87
CA MET A 208 17.34 -3.60 12.74
C MET A 208 16.06 -3.79 11.92
N THR A 209 15.91 -3.04 10.82
CA THR A 209 14.78 -3.20 9.90
C THR A 209 14.83 -4.55 9.21
N ARG A 210 15.98 -4.92 8.69
CA ARG A 210 16.25 -6.23 8.09
C ARG A 210 15.95 -7.38 9.05
N ASP A 211 16.45 -7.30 10.29
CA ASP A 211 16.24 -8.30 11.33
C ASP A 211 14.76 -8.42 11.72
N GLY A 212 14.04 -7.29 11.74
CA GLY A 212 12.60 -7.25 11.99
C GLY A 212 11.80 -7.99 10.91
N ILE A 213 12.11 -7.75 9.64
CA ILE A 213 11.49 -8.44 8.50
C ILE A 213 11.79 -9.94 8.56
N GLN A 214 13.06 -10.30 8.67
CA GLN A 214 13.49 -11.70 8.68
C GLN A 214 12.90 -12.47 9.87
N TYR A 215 12.90 -11.86 11.06
CA TYR A 215 12.32 -12.49 12.23
C TYR A 215 10.85 -12.83 12.04
N VAL A 216 10.05 -11.88 11.53
CA VAL A 216 8.62 -12.10 11.30
C VAL A 216 8.42 -13.18 10.24
N HIS A 217 9.19 -13.14 9.15
CA HIS A 217 9.15 -14.18 8.12
C HIS A 217 9.46 -15.56 8.70
N ASP A 218 10.62 -15.71 9.33
CA ASP A 218 11.12 -17.01 9.78
C ASP A 218 10.22 -17.62 10.87
N GLN A 219 9.72 -16.81 11.81
CA GLN A 219 8.79 -17.30 12.83
C GLN A 219 7.43 -17.65 12.23
N THR A 220 6.96 -16.91 11.25
CA THR A 220 5.73 -17.25 10.53
C THR A 220 5.88 -18.60 9.85
N VAL A 221 6.91 -18.78 9.03
CA VAL A 221 7.17 -20.05 8.32
C VAL A 221 7.39 -21.21 9.29
N ARG A 222 8.15 -20.97 10.38
CA ARG A 222 8.36 -21.97 11.43
C ARG A 222 7.06 -22.48 12.03
N HIS A 223 6.09 -21.61 12.27
CA HIS A 223 4.80 -21.98 12.84
C HIS A 223 3.82 -22.50 11.79
N MET A 224 3.90 -22.03 10.53
CA MET A 224 3.19 -22.65 9.39
C MET A 224 3.55 -24.13 9.25
N ASN A 225 4.84 -24.46 9.37
CA ASN A 225 5.33 -25.86 9.34
C ASN A 225 4.81 -26.73 10.52
N LYS A 226 4.19 -26.12 11.52
CA LYS A 226 3.48 -26.82 12.59
C LYS A 226 1.97 -26.91 12.35
N GLY A 227 1.48 -26.40 11.22
CA GLY A 227 0.09 -26.42 10.82
C GLY A 227 -0.79 -25.31 11.37
N LEU A 228 -0.20 -24.22 11.90
CA LEU A 228 -0.99 -23.08 12.38
C LEU A 228 -1.62 -22.30 11.21
N THR A 229 -2.88 -21.93 11.39
CA THR A 229 -3.65 -21.07 10.50
C THR A 229 -3.24 -19.60 10.64
N PRO A 230 -3.56 -18.70 9.67
CA PRO A 230 -3.25 -17.28 9.80
C PRO A 230 -3.74 -16.61 11.08
N ASP A 231 -4.93 -17.00 11.55
CA ASP A 231 -5.52 -16.45 12.77
C ASP A 231 -4.80 -16.92 14.05
N GLU A 232 -4.29 -18.16 14.06
CA GLU A 232 -3.45 -18.66 15.14
C GLU A 232 -2.04 -18.04 15.09
N LEU A 233 -1.47 -17.90 13.89
CA LEU A 233 -0.15 -17.30 13.67
C LEU A 233 -0.04 -15.88 14.22
N VAL A 234 -1.04 -15.03 14.01
CA VAL A 234 -1.04 -13.63 14.51
C VAL A 234 -1.09 -13.55 16.04
N GLN A 235 -1.45 -14.63 16.74
CA GLN A 235 -1.43 -14.68 18.20
C GLN A 235 -0.04 -15.03 18.75
N VAL A 236 0.73 -15.83 18.01
CA VAL A 236 2.01 -16.39 18.47
C VAL A 236 3.22 -15.65 17.92
N VAL A 237 3.16 -15.10 16.70
CA VAL A 237 4.28 -14.36 16.10
C VAL A 237 4.27 -12.91 16.58
N LYS A 238 5.25 -12.54 17.37
CA LYS A 238 5.43 -11.20 17.94
C LYS A 238 6.91 -10.85 17.95
N LEU A 239 7.24 -9.59 17.69
CA LEU A 239 8.63 -9.14 17.77
C LEU A 239 9.18 -9.36 19.20
N PRO A 240 10.42 -9.84 19.32
CA PRO A 240 11.09 -9.91 20.61
C PRO A 240 11.36 -8.49 21.15
N PRO A 241 11.54 -8.34 22.48
CA PRO A 241 11.62 -7.02 23.12
C PRO A 241 12.63 -6.04 22.49
N HIS A 242 13.79 -6.49 22.06
CA HIS A 242 14.82 -5.63 21.46
C HIS A 242 14.39 -5.07 20.10
N LEU A 243 13.65 -5.84 19.29
CA LEU A 243 13.07 -5.35 18.01
C LEU A 243 11.80 -4.53 18.28
N ALA A 244 10.89 -5.01 19.13
CA ALA A 244 9.64 -4.31 19.44
C ALA A 244 9.84 -2.91 20.03
N ASN A 245 10.93 -2.71 20.74
CA ASN A 245 11.29 -1.43 21.37
C ASN A 245 12.22 -0.55 20.54
N TYR A 246 12.65 -1.01 19.36
CA TYR A 246 13.47 -0.21 18.47
C TYR A 246 12.65 0.90 17.81
N ALA A 247 12.61 2.05 18.48
CA ALA A 247 11.85 3.19 18.02
C ALA A 247 12.76 4.17 17.25
N PRO A 248 12.20 4.84 16.23
CA PRO A 248 10.82 4.69 15.74
C PRO A 248 10.64 3.55 14.72
N TYR A 249 11.70 3.02 14.15
CA TYR A 249 11.72 2.22 12.90
C TYR A 249 10.99 0.88 12.96
N LEU A 250 10.82 0.26 14.12
CA LEU A 250 10.05 -0.98 14.24
C LEU A 250 8.74 -0.82 15.03
N ARG A 251 8.32 0.43 15.30
CA ARG A 251 6.98 0.71 15.81
C ARG A 251 5.94 0.53 14.71
N GLN A 252 4.79 -0.03 15.05
CA GLN A 252 3.78 -0.43 14.08
C GLN A 252 2.82 0.73 13.72
N TYR A 253 3.38 1.86 13.31
CA TYR A 253 2.59 3.04 12.94
C TYR A 253 1.90 2.89 11.58
N TYR A 254 2.53 2.19 10.63
CA TYR A 254 2.05 1.98 9.26
C TYR A 254 1.97 0.48 8.93
N GLY A 255 3.08 -0.24 8.85
CA GLY A 255 3.09 -1.71 8.79
C GLY A 255 2.78 -2.34 10.14
N THR A 256 2.27 -3.58 10.14
CA THR A 256 2.07 -4.36 11.37
C THR A 256 2.54 -5.80 11.21
N VAL A 257 2.99 -6.38 12.31
CA VAL A 257 3.34 -7.82 12.35
C VAL A 257 2.15 -8.69 11.97
N LYS A 258 0.94 -8.35 12.42
CA LYS A 258 -0.27 -9.13 12.10
C LYS A 258 -0.60 -9.14 10.61
N GLN A 259 -0.42 -8.03 9.92
CA GLN A 259 -0.61 -7.95 8.47
C GLN A 259 0.48 -8.74 7.74
N ALA A 260 1.75 -8.56 8.15
CA ALA A 260 2.89 -9.27 7.58
C ALA A 260 2.72 -10.79 7.68
N VAL A 261 2.35 -11.29 8.84
CA VAL A 261 2.09 -12.73 9.08
C VAL A 261 1.05 -13.29 8.11
N ARG A 262 -0.11 -12.61 7.96
CA ARG A 262 -1.15 -13.04 7.01
C ARG A 262 -0.67 -12.99 5.56
N GLN A 263 0.09 -11.96 5.20
CA GLN A 263 0.64 -11.83 3.85
C GLN A 263 1.67 -12.92 3.55
N ILE A 264 2.56 -13.22 4.47
CA ILE A 264 3.54 -14.32 4.32
C ILE A 264 2.81 -15.65 4.12
N TYR A 265 1.79 -15.93 4.91
CA TYR A 265 1.00 -17.15 4.76
C TYR A 265 0.38 -17.25 3.36
N VAL A 266 -0.33 -16.20 2.93
CA VAL A 266 -0.98 -16.17 1.61
C VAL A 266 0.05 -16.25 0.48
N GLY A 267 1.21 -15.64 0.64
CA GLY A 267 2.29 -15.69 -0.35
C GLY A 267 2.85 -17.10 -0.59
N TYR A 268 2.89 -17.92 0.44
CA TYR A 268 3.36 -19.31 0.33
C TYR A 268 2.26 -20.31 0.01
N LEU A 269 1.08 -20.19 0.62
CA LEU A 269 0.02 -21.22 0.57
C LEU A 269 -1.27 -20.76 -0.10
N GLY A 270 -1.42 -19.48 -0.41
CA GLY A 270 -2.67 -18.93 -0.91
C GLY A 270 -3.73 -18.82 0.20
N TRP A 271 -5.00 -18.83 -0.21
CA TRP A 271 -6.14 -18.60 0.70
C TRP A 271 -6.58 -19.82 1.50
N PHE A 272 -6.21 -21.03 1.07
CA PHE A 272 -6.71 -22.27 1.67
C PHE A 272 -5.90 -22.67 2.90
N GLU A 273 -6.56 -22.72 4.05
CA GLU A 273 -5.94 -22.94 5.36
C GLU A 273 -5.87 -24.43 5.76
N GLY A 274 -6.32 -25.33 4.87
CA GLY A 274 -6.27 -26.78 5.08
C GLY A 274 -7.56 -27.41 5.60
N ASP A 275 -8.55 -26.62 6.07
CA ASP A 275 -9.86 -27.16 6.46
C ASP A 275 -10.80 -27.24 5.22
N PRO A 276 -11.23 -28.45 4.81
CA PRO A 276 -12.13 -28.60 3.65
C PRO A 276 -13.47 -27.88 3.77
N VAL A 277 -13.91 -27.50 4.96
CA VAL A 277 -15.11 -26.66 5.18
C VAL A 277 -15.02 -25.33 4.41
N ALA A 278 -13.80 -24.80 4.23
CA ALA A 278 -13.57 -23.56 3.51
C ALA A 278 -13.65 -23.69 1.97
N LEU A 279 -13.71 -24.92 1.40
CA LEU A 279 -13.78 -25.13 -0.06
C LEU A 279 -15.11 -24.69 -0.65
N ASP A 280 -16.23 -24.94 0.05
CA ASP A 280 -17.57 -24.55 -0.38
C ASP A 280 -18.42 -24.17 0.85
N PRO A 281 -18.12 -23.04 1.49
CA PRO A 281 -18.82 -22.65 2.71
C PRO A 281 -20.23 -22.18 2.42
N VAL A 282 -21.10 -22.33 3.42
CA VAL A 282 -22.45 -21.73 3.36
C VAL A 282 -22.30 -20.21 3.10
N PRO A 283 -23.08 -19.64 2.15
CA PRO A 283 -23.03 -18.21 1.87
C PRO A 283 -23.18 -17.35 3.13
N GLU A 284 -22.40 -16.29 3.27
CA GLU A 284 -22.26 -15.51 4.50
C GLU A 284 -23.60 -14.98 5.04
N ALA A 285 -24.52 -14.55 4.18
CA ALA A 285 -25.84 -14.09 4.60
C ALA A 285 -26.69 -15.26 5.20
N GLU A 286 -26.59 -16.45 4.63
CA GLU A 286 -27.30 -17.63 5.14
C GLU A 286 -26.66 -18.15 6.43
N LYS A 287 -25.33 -18.16 6.50
CA LYS A 287 -24.58 -18.46 7.73
C LYS A 287 -24.99 -17.52 8.86
N ALA A 288 -25.09 -16.22 8.55
CA ALA A 288 -25.53 -15.19 9.50
C ALA A 288 -26.96 -15.48 10.00
N ARG A 289 -27.93 -15.79 9.12
CA ARG A 289 -29.30 -16.15 9.51
C ARG A 289 -29.31 -17.32 10.51
N ARG A 290 -28.57 -18.39 10.21
CA ARG A 290 -28.48 -19.56 11.09
C ARG A 290 -27.87 -19.22 12.45
N LEU A 291 -26.78 -18.46 12.47
CA LEU A 291 -26.12 -18.04 13.71
C LEU A 291 -27.02 -17.15 14.56
N VAL A 292 -27.67 -16.15 13.96
CA VAL A 292 -28.59 -15.25 14.64
C VAL A 292 -29.77 -16.06 15.23
N ALA A 293 -30.33 -17.02 14.49
CA ALA A 293 -31.40 -17.87 15.01
C ALA A 293 -30.97 -18.71 16.24
N ILE A 294 -29.75 -19.29 16.20
CA ILE A 294 -29.17 -20.06 17.32
C ILE A 294 -28.91 -19.17 18.54
N MET A 295 -28.50 -17.90 18.32
CA MET A 295 -28.25 -16.92 19.39
C MET A 295 -29.54 -16.32 20.00
N GLY A 296 -30.71 -16.72 19.54
CA GLY A 296 -32.00 -16.28 20.09
C GLY A 296 -32.72 -15.19 19.28
N GLY A 297 -32.29 -14.99 18.03
CA GLY A 297 -32.93 -14.06 17.09
C GLY A 297 -32.33 -12.65 17.09
N HIS A 298 -32.84 -11.81 16.16
CA HIS A 298 -32.35 -10.47 15.90
C HIS A 298 -32.19 -9.60 17.15
N ASP A 299 -33.28 -9.45 17.93
CA ASP A 299 -33.30 -8.54 19.09
C ASP A 299 -32.31 -8.98 20.16
N LYS A 300 -32.14 -10.30 20.32
CA LYS A 300 -31.17 -10.83 21.28
C LYS A 300 -29.74 -10.55 20.86
N VAL A 301 -29.41 -10.71 19.58
CA VAL A 301 -28.06 -10.40 19.06
C VAL A 301 -27.78 -8.90 19.12
N LEU A 302 -28.77 -8.05 18.80
CA LEU A 302 -28.66 -6.60 18.93
C LEU A 302 -28.38 -6.18 20.38
N GLN A 303 -29.11 -6.79 21.35
CA GLN A 303 -28.87 -6.57 22.78
C GLN A 303 -27.47 -7.00 23.21
N LEU A 304 -27.01 -8.17 22.74
CA LEU A 304 -25.66 -8.67 23.04
C LEU A 304 -24.58 -7.74 22.47
N ALA A 305 -24.76 -7.26 21.24
CA ALA A 305 -23.81 -6.32 20.62
C ALA A 305 -23.76 -4.99 21.38
N SER A 306 -24.91 -4.45 21.80
CA SER A 306 -24.95 -3.23 22.62
C SER A 306 -24.24 -3.43 23.96
N ARG A 307 -24.51 -4.54 24.63
CA ARG A 307 -23.87 -4.87 25.89
C ARG A 307 -22.36 -5.04 25.77
N SER A 308 -21.87 -5.63 24.66
CA SER A 308 -20.44 -5.73 24.42
C SER A 308 -19.73 -4.39 24.36
N LEU A 309 -20.40 -3.33 23.82
CA LEU A 309 -19.88 -1.96 23.89
C LEU A 309 -19.83 -1.42 25.31
N GLU A 310 -20.86 -1.70 26.12
CA GLU A 310 -20.91 -1.28 27.53
C GLU A 310 -19.82 -1.99 28.36
N ASP A 311 -19.49 -3.24 28.01
CA ASP A 311 -18.48 -4.08 28.65
C ASP A 311 -17.04 -3.79 28.10
N ASP A 312 -16.83 -2.74 27.29
CA ASP A 312 -15.55 -2.34 26.67
C ASP A 312 -14.94 -3.42 25.73
N ASP A 313 -15.82 -4.17 25.04
CA ASP A 313 -15.44 -5.14 24.00
C ASP A 313 -15.98 -4.72 22.62
N PRO A 314 -15.43 -3.64 22.02
CA PRO A 314 -15.91 -3.13 20.74
C PRO A 314 -15.68 -4.11 19.58
N GLN A 315 -14.65 -4.97 19.65
CA GLN A 315 -14.41 -5.95 18.60
C GLN A 315 -15.55 -6.97 18.52
N TRP A 316 -15.96 -7.51 19.67
CA TRP A 316 -17.07 -8.48 19.71
C TRP A 316 -18.41 -7.82 19.35
N ALA A 317 -18.64 -6.58 19.80
CA ALA A 317 -19.80 -5.80 19.39
C ALA A 317 -19.89 -5.65 17.86
N ALA A 318 -18.76 -5.33 17.20
CA ALA A 318 -18.70 -5.22 15.75
C ALA A 318 -18.96 -6.56 15.04
N GLU A 319 -18.46 -7.67 15.57
CA GLU A 319 -18.68 -9.01 15.01
C GLU A 319 -20.16 -9.42 15.10
N LEU A 320 -20.80 -9.24 16.25
CA LEU A 320 -22.22 -9.53 16.44
C LEU A 320 -23.10 -8.66 15.51
N ALA A 321 -22.86 -7.35 15.45
CA ALA A 321 -23.58 -6.45 14.57
C ALA A 321 -23.36 -6.80 13.08
N THR A 322 -22.20 -7.37 12.73
CA THR A 322 -21.93 -7.81 11.36
C THR A 322 -22.88 -8.91 10.91
N TYR A 323 -23.27 -9.85 11.77
CA TYR A 323 -24.23 -10.88 11.39
C TYR A 323 -25.60 -10.28 11.06
N LEU A 324 -26.06 -9.27 11.82
CA LEU A 324 -27.32 -8.59 11.54
C LEU A 324 -27.29 -7.83 10.21
N ILE A 325 -26.21 -7.07 9.97
CA ILE A 325 -26.01 -6.30 8.74
C ILE A 325 -25.87 -7.21 7.51
N ARG A 326 -25.31 -8.41 7.64
CA ARG A 326 -25.25 -9.40 6.55
C ARG A 326 -26.62 -9.96 6.17
N ILE A 327 -27.58 -9.96 7.09
CA ILE A 327 -28.97 -10.38 6.84
C ILE A 327 -29.75 -9.23 6.21
N ASP A 328 -29.63 -8.04 6.77
CA ASP A 328 -30.26 -6.82 6.30
C ASP A 328 -29.24 -5.65 6.37
N ASN A 329 -28.80 -5.19 5.20
CA ASN A 329 -27.83 -4.10 5.13
C ASN A 329 -28.40 -2.75 5.60
N ASP A 330 -29.70 -2.61 5.65
CA ASP A 330 -30.41 -1.39 6.09
C ASP A 330 -30.80 -1.43 7.58
N ASP A 331 -30.34 -2.46 8.33
CA ASP A 331 -30.50 -2.54 9.79
C ASP A 331 -29.73 -1.40 10.49
N MET A 332 -30.36 -0.23 10.57
CA MET A 332 -29.74 0.96 11.14
C MET A 332 -29.31 0.81 12.61
N PRO A 333 -30.07 0.16 13.50
CA PRO A 333 -29.60 -0.13 14.86
C PRO A 333 -28.29 -0.92 14.89
N ALA A 334 -28.16 -1.99 14.11
CA ALA A 334 -26.94 -2.79 14.03
C ALA A 334 -25.78 -1.98 13.41
N ARG A 335 -26.06 -1.19 12.36
CA ARG A 335 -25.07 -0.30 11.73
C ARG A 335 -24.55 0.75 12.71
N HIS A 336 -25.39 1.33 13.55
CA HIS A 336 -24.97 2.32 14.56
C HIS A 336 -24.09 1.68 15.63
N ILE A 337 -24.42 0.49 16.14
CA ILE A 337 -23.57 -0.24 17.10
C ILE A 337 -22.20 -0.52 16.48
N LYS A 338 -22.17 -1.04 15.25
CA LYS A 338 -20.92 -1.33 14.57
C LYS A 338 -20.09 -0.06 14.29
N ALA A 339 -20.75 1.04 13.93
CA ALA A 339 -20.08 2.32 13.73
C ALA A 339 -19.45 2.84 15.03
N GLU A 340 -20.14 2.71 16.16
CA GLU A 340 -19.60 3.10 17.47
C GLU A 340 -18.43 2.19 17.88
N ALA A 341 -18.55 0.89 17.70
CA ALA A 341 -17.46 -0.06 17.91
C ALA A 341 -16.21 0.31 17.09
N PHE A 342 -16.39 0.67 15.82
CA PHE A 342 -15.30 1.08 14.97
C PHE A 342 -14.69 2.43 15.36
N ARG A 343 -15.48 3.38 15.91
CA ARG A 343 -14.90 4.62 16.46
C ARG A 343 -13.97 4.30 17.64
N GLN A 344 -14.42 3.47 18.58
CA GLN A 344 -13.61 3.08 19.72
C GLN A 344 -12.31 2.37 19.28
N LEU A 345 -12.40 1.38 18.39
CA LEU A 345 -11.25 0.68 17.83
C LEU A 345 -10.31 1.62 17.06
N GLY A 346 -10.88 2.57 16.30
CA GLY A 346 -10.11 3.54 15.55
C GLY A 346 -9.32 4.49 16.45
N TYR A 347 -9.96 5.08 17.44
CA TYR A 347 -9.27 5.99 18.37
C TYR A 347 -8.27 5.27 19.29
N ALA A 348 -8.46 3.98 19.58
CA ALA A 348 -7.51 3.17 20.32
C ALA A 348 -6.30 2.71 19.45
N SER A 349 -6.40 2.82 18.13
CA SER A 349 -5.36 2.31 17.22
C SER A 349 -4.20 3.28 17.06
N MET A 350 -2.99 2.84 17.38
CA MET A 350 -1.74 3.56 17.06
C MET A 350 -1.37 3.44 15.58
N ASN A 351 -1.83 2.39 14.91
CA ASN A 351 -1.61 2.18 13.48
C ASN A 351 -2.54 3.09 12.67
N VAL A 352 -1.96 3.95 11.84
CA VAL A 352 -2.72 4.97 11.09
C VAL A 352 -3.68 4.32 10.08
N ASN A 353 -3.26 3.28 9.38
CA ASN A 353 -4.12 2.59 8.41
C ASN A 353 -5.32 1.93 9.10
N TRP A 354 -5.11 1.25 10.22
CA TRP A 354 -6.20 0.65 11.00
C TRP A 354 -7.17 1.70 11.52
N ARG A 355 -6.63 2.76 12.14
CA ARG A 355 -7.41 3.91 12.60
C ARG A 355 -8.31 4.44 11.49
N ASN A 356 -7.72 4.72 10.33
CA ASN A 356 -8.44 5.34 9.23
C ASN A 356 -9.49 4.40 8.62
N TRP A 357 -9.19 3.09 8.51
CA TRP A 357 -10.17 2.10 8.09
C TRP A 357 -11.36 2.03 9.04
N TYR A 358 -11.12 1.98 10.34
CA TYR A 358 -12.18 1.95 11.35
C TYR A 358 -13.04 3.22 11.28
N LEU A 359 -12.42 4.41 11.32
CA LEU A 359 -13.16 5.67 11.34
C LEU A 359 -13.93 5.92 10.04
N THR A 360 -13.32 5.67 8.88
CA THR A 360 -13.98 5.79 7.58
C THR A 360 -15.15 4.81 7.46
N SER A 361 -14.97 3.56 7.91
CA SER A 361 -16.06 2.58 7.94
C SER A 361 -17.19 2.99 8.89
N ALA A 362 -16.87 3.65 10.00
CA ALA A 362 -17.89 4.17 10.91
C ALA A 362 -18.75 5.26 10.24
N HIS A 363 -18.14 6.14 9.43
CA HIS A 363 -18.86 7.12 8.63
C HIS A 363 -19.74 6.50 7.56
N ASP A 364 -19.26 5.47 6.86
CA ASP A 364 -20.04 4.74 5.86
C ASP A 364 -21.25 4.03 6.51
N LEU A 365 -21.05 3.32 7.63
CA LEU A 365 -22.10 2.66 8.38
C LEU A 365 -23.17 3.62 8.89
N SER A 366 -22.78 4.80 9.35
CA SER A 366 -23.71 5.84 9.83
C SER A 366 -24.36 6.66 8.71
N GLY A 367 -24.05 6.39 7.43
CA GLY A 367 -24.60 7.08 6.26
C GLY A 367 -24.06 8.50 6.04
N THR A 368 -23.04 8.92 6.77
CA THR A 368 -22.40 10.24 6.60
C THR A 368 -21.38 10.28 5.46
N LEU A 369 -20.96 9.12 4.99
CA LEU A 369 -20.10 8.93 3.81
C LEU A 369 -20.82 8.03 2.80
N ASN A 370 -20.63 8.32 1.53
CA ASN A 370 -20.99 7.42 0.43
C ASN A 370 -19.74 7.14 -0.42
N ALA A 371 -18.99 6.12 -0.03
CA ALA A 371 -17.75 5.76 -0.68
C ALA A 371 -17.94 5.38 -2.16
N ALA A 372 -19.08 4.77 -2.52
CA ALA A 372 -19.39 4.41 -3.90
C ALA A 372 -19.52 5.65 -4.81
N ARG A 373 -20.15 6.73 -4.32
CA ARG A 373 -20.25 8.00 -5.06
C ARG A 373 -18.89 8.65 -5.30
N ASP A 374 -17.96 8.49 -4.36
CA ASP A 374 -16.64 9.11 -4.44
C ASP A 374 -15.61 8.21 -5.14
N ALA A 375 -15.97 6.94 -5.44
CA ALA A 375 -15.11 5.98 -6.14
C ALA A 375 -14.62 6.49 -7.51
N GLU A 376 -15.51 7.13 -8.29
CA GLU A 376 -15.14 7.67 -9.61
C GLU A 376 -14.13 8.80 -9.51
N LYS A 377 -14.22 9.65 -8.47
CA LYS A 377 -13.25 10.70 -8.23
C LYS A 377 -11.89 10.13 -7.85
N MET A 378 -11.90 9.11 -6.99
CA MET A 378 -10.68 8.44 -6.55
C MET A 378 -10.00 7.69 -7.71
N ALA A 379 -10.77 7.07 -8.61
CA ALA A 379 -10.22 6.44 -9.80
C ALA A 379 -9.44 7.44 -10.69
N LYS A 380 -9.93 8.66 -10.83
CA LYS A 380 -9.25 9.72 -11.60
C LYS A 380 -7.96 10.24 -10.94
N VAL A 381 -7.83 10.09 -9.63
CA VAL A 381 -6.59 10.40 -8.90
C VAL A 381 -5.53 9.32 -9.17
N PHE A 382 -5.94 8.04 -9.14
CA PHE A 382 -5.04 6.91 -9.33
C PHE A 382 -4.68 6.62 -10.79
N MET A 383 -5.50 7.06 -11.74
CA MET A 383 -5.23 6.93 -13.18
C MET A 383 -5.48 8.27 -13.86
N PRO A 384 -4.60 9.25 -13.66
CA PRO A 384 -4.71 10.53 -14.36
C PRO A 384 -4.50 10.36 -15.87
N PRO A 385 -5.05 11.27 -16.71
CA PRO A 385 -4.92 11.20 -18.17
C PRO A 385 -3.48 11.03 -18.65
N ASP A 386 -2.53 11.68 -18.01
CA ASP A 386 -1.11 11.61 -18.35
C ASP A 386 -0.54 10.19 -18.26
N ILE A 387 -0.95 9.41 -17.24
CA ILE A 387 -0.54 8.01 -17.14
C ILE A 387 -1.22 7.19 -18.25
N ILE A 388 -2.52 7.43 -18.48
CA ILE A 388 -3.29 6.67 -19.48
C ILE A 388 -2.69 6.84 -20.89
N THR A 389 -2.23 8.05 -21.24
CA THR A 389 -1.64 8.34 -22.55
C THR A 389 -0.26 7.68 -22.74
N GLU A 390 0.47 7.45 -21.67
CA GLU A 390 1.81 6.82 -21.70
C GLU A 390 1.74 5.27 -21.64
N ILE A 391 0.57 4.70 -21.32
CA ILE A 391 0.41 3.24 -21.29
C ILE A 391 0.43 2.69 -22.72
N PRO A 392 1.27 1.68 -23.02
CA PRO A 392 1.26 1.04 -24.33
C PRO A 392 -0.13 0.56 -24.75
N ALA A 393 -0.55 0.88 -25.95
CA ALA A 393 -1.92 0.62 -26.46
C ALA A 393 -2.34 -0.85 -26.26
N GLY A 394 -1.45 -1.81 -26.53
CA GLY A 394 -1.73 -3.23 -26.35
C GLY A 394 -2.00 -3.63 -24.90
N VAL A 395 -1.42 -2.92 -23.93
CA VAL A 395 -1.66 -3.15 -22.50
C VAL A 395 -3.00 -2.54 -22.09
N SER A 396 -3.29 -1.32 -22.54
CA SER A 396 -4.59 -0.65 -22.34
C SER A 396 -5.74 -1.51 -22.85
N ILE A 397 -5.64 -2.01 -24.11
CA ILE A 397 -6.67 -2.87 -24.73
C ILE A 397 -6.88 -4.15 -23.93
N ARG A 398 -5.80 -4.80 -23.47
CA ARG A 398 -5.92 -6.00 -22.63
C ARG A 398 -6.66 -5.70 -21.31
N SER A 399 -6.51 -4.55 -20.73
CA SER A 399 -7.22 -4.18 -19.49
C SER A 399 -8.74 -4.04 -19.71
N TRP A 400 -9.21 -3.78 -20.92
CA TRP A 400 -10.64 -3.64 -21.23
C TRP A 400 -11.42 -4.95 -21.06
N SER A 401 -10.77 -6.11 -21.22
CA SER A 401 -11.40 -7.40 -20.98
C SER A 401 -11.96 -7.54 -19.56
N THR A 402 -11.32 -6.88 -18.59
CA THR A 402 -11.76 -6.89 -17.18
C THR A 402 -13.03 -6.06 -16.92
N ARG A 403 -13.45 -5.25 -17.90
CA ARG A 403 -14.65 -4.39 -17.86
C ARG A 403 -15.77 -4.91 -18.76
N LEU A 404 -15.52 -6.00 -19.49
CA LEU A 404 -16.51 -6.60 -20.35
C LEU A 404 -17.61 -7.25 -19.50
N LYS A 405 -18.86 -6.89 -19.77
CA LYS A 405 -20.05 -7.57 -19.23
C LYS A 405 -20.33 -8.79 -20.08
N SER A 406 -19.68 -9.90 -19.76
CA SER A 406 -19.76 -11.12 -20.57
C SER A 406 -21.18 -11.66 -20.67
N GLU A 407 -22.01 -11.47 -19.64
CA GLU A 407 -23.42 -11.83 -19.61
C GLU A 407 -24.26 -11.10 -20.66
N ASP A 408 -23.88 -9.85 -21.01
CA ASP A 408 -24.57 -9.04 -22.02
C ASP A 408 -24.07 -9.35 -23.43
N THR A 409 -22.97 -10.10 -23.58
CA THR A 409 -22.30 -10.35 -24.85
C THR A 409 -22.42 -11.80 -25.37
N LEU A 410 -23.11 -12.66 -24.64
CA LEU A 410 -23.24 -14.09 -25.01
C LEU A 410 -23.79 -14.36 -26.43
N ALA A 411 -24.60 -13.43 -26.96
CA ALA A 411 -25.16 -13.52 -28.30
C ALA A 411 -24.40 -12.69 -29.35
N VAL A 412 -23.29 -12.08 -28.98
CA VAL A 412 -22.49 -11.21 -29.87
C VAL A 412 -21.33 -12.01 -30.42
N ASP A 413 -21.33 -12.27 -31.71
CA ASP A 413 -20.23 -12.84 -32.48
C ASP A 413 -19.59 -11.71 -33.30
N SER A 414 -18.65 -11.00 -32.70
CA SER A 414 -17.98 -9.85 -33.32
C SER A 414 -16.51 -9.82 -32.94
N SER A 415 -15.67 -9.39 -33.86
CA SER A 415 -14.28 -9.07 -33.63
C SER A 415 -14.07 -7.57 -33.85
N LEU A 416 -13.23 -6.98 -33.00
CA LEU A 416 -12.78 -5.60 -33.13
C LEU A 416 -11.31 -5.59 -33.52
N ALA A 417 -10.99 -4.84 -34.57
CA ALA A 417 -9.62 -4.54 -34.97
C ALA A 417 -9.35 -3.06 -34.66
N PHE A 418 -8.20 -2.82 -34.03
CA PHE A 418 -7.71 -1.46 -33.78
C PHE A 418 -6.53 -1.21 -34.70
N GLU A 419 -6.59 -0.15 -35.49
CA GLU A 419 -5.50 0.33 -36.30
C GLU A 419 -5.02 1.66 -35.74
N PHE A 420 -3.77 1.72 -35.33
CA PHE A 420 -3.14 2.90 -34.80
C PHE A 420 -2.27 3.51 -35.88
N SER A 421 -2.59 4.73 -36.33
CA SER A 421 -1.86 5.41 -37.40
C SER A 421 -0.56 6.08 -36.99
N ASP A 422 -0.30 6.08 -35.69
CA ASP A 422 0.81 6.75 -34.99
C ASP A 422 1.71 5.79 -34.20
N LEU A 423 1.47 4.49 -34.32
CA LEU A 423 2.28 3.43 -33.72
C LEU A 423 2.86 2.54 -34.83
N ASP A 424 4.16 2.27 -34.78
CA ASP A 424 4.89 1.35 -35.69
C ASP A 424 4.61 -0.13 -35.35
#